data_c0969c828b9876cd57159f6ff3126cfb
#
_entry.id   c0969c828b9876cd57159f6ff3126cfb
#
_cell.length_a   1.000
_cell.length_b   1.000
_cell.length_c   1.000
_cell.angle_alpha   90.00
_cell.angle_beta   90.00
_cell.angle_gamma   90.00
#
_symmetry.space_group_name_H-M   'P 1'
#
loop_
_entity.id
_entity.type
_entity.pdbx_description
1 polymer ?
#
loop_
_entity_poly.entity_id
_entity_poly.type
_entity_poly.pdbx_seq_one_letter_code
_entity_poly.pdbx_strand_id
1 'polypeptide(L)'
;MEIDIAVRESDDRRLKTKYKNAIYVIQRAFALYSVDEVAFSFNGGKDSTVLLHLLRAGYYLHKAEKIGCNGDLMDGEIAYPIRTIYFESASAFPEINSFTYETAKSYGLQMEIIRLDFKAGLEALLKAKPIRAIFLGVRIGDPTAVGQEQFSPSSPGWPPFMRVNPILDWSYRDVWSFLLTCKVRYCSLYDEGYTSIGSVHDTVPNGLLCIRDSSNSEGKFRPAYLLADGRLERAGRVKKNSSPPCGQLASVSNGLKSRDLSWHSMLTASIIAVGDEILFGTVEDKLGSSLCRRLHSIGWTVSQLAVTRNDIDSVADEVVKRKSTNDMAPDEEFEEYLRHLIGEKCTGDRNEMAQLPEGITELLHHEQLPVPLIKCHNVIILSATNVAELDLQWDCLLDLSSSNGLLVLMEPLQSKRLCTNTSDVEAAQPLSKLCLEFPDLYIGAYRASRNGPLIITFQGKDQGRIAAATAALSEKLHTGQFCEVD
;
A
#
# COMPACT_ATOMS: atom_id res chain seq x y z
N MET A 1 -26.65 15.81 1.27
CA MET A 1 -27.53 15.08 2.20
C MET A 1 -27.59 13.59 1.88
N GLU A 2 -27.97 13.17 0.67
CA GLU A 2 -28.10 11.75 0.27
C GLU A 2 -26.85 10.89 0.57
N ILE A 3 -25.65 11.38 0.24
CA ILE A 3 -24.38 10.68 0.51
C ILE A 3 -24.17 10.44 2.01
N ASP A 4 -24.39 11.47 2.84
CA ASP A 4 -24.21 11.37 4.30
C ASP A 4 -25.21 10.35 4.90
N ILE A 5 -26.45 10.35 4.40
CA ILE A 5 -27.48 9.37 4.82
C ILE A 5 -27.05 7.96 4.38
N ALA A 6 -26.69 7.77 3.11
CA ALA A 6 -26.30 6.46 2.60
C ALA A 6 -25.10 5.86 3.35
N VAL A 7 -24.10 6.68 3.69
CA VAL A 7 -22.97 6.20 4.48
C VAL A 7 -23.38 5.90 5.92
N ARG A 8 -24.21 6.72 6.57
CA ARG A 8 -24.69 6.48 7.94
C ARG A 8 -25.54 5.22 8.09
N GLU A 9 -26.36 4.93 7.07
CA GLU A 9 -27.22 3.75 7.03
C GLU A 9 -26.49 2.47 6.58
N SER A 10 -25.31 2.58 6.01
CA SER A 10 -24.49 1.44 5.61
C SER A 10 -24.05 0.62 6.83
N ASP A 11 -23.91 -0.69 6.70
CA ASP A 11 -23.32 -1.56 7.73
C ASP A 11 -21.78 -1.54 7.68
N ASP A 12 -21.17 -0.93 6.66
CA ASP A 12 -19.72 -0.83 6.51
C ASP A 12 -19.13 0.19 7.51
N ARG A 13 -18.66 -0.31 8.65
CA ARG A 13 -18.01 0.51 9.70
C ARG A 13 -16.75 1.19 9.18
N ARG A 14 -15.98 0.50 8.32
CA ARG A 14 -14.76 1.06 7.74
C ARG A 14 -15.07 2.24 6.84
N LEU A 15 -16.07 2.11 5.96
CA LEU A 15 -16.54 3.21 5.12
C LEU A 15 -16.98 4.42 5.96
N LYS A 16 -17.73 4.19 7.05
CA LYS A 16 -18.13 5.26 7.98
C LYS A 16 -16.93 6.01 8.55
N THR A 17 -15.91 5.28 8.99
CA THR A 17 -14.68 5.87 9.54
C THR A 17 -13.93 6.66 8.47
N LYS A 18 -13.72 6.08 7.28
CA LYS A 18 -13.05 6.74 6.16
C LYS A 18 -13.79 8.01 5.72
N TYR A 19 -15.10 7.93 5.61
CA TYR A 19 -15.95 9.09 5.32
C TYR A 19 -15.78 10.19 6.36
N LYS A 20 -15.92 9.87 7.65
CA LYS A 20 -15.77 10.82 8.75
C LYS A 20 -14.41 11.52 8.72
N ASN A 21 -13.33 10.76 8.52
CA ASN A 21 -11.97 11.31 8.43
C ASN A 21 -11.82 12.25 7.22
N ALA A 22 -12.33 11.86 6.05
CA ALA A 22 -12.27 12.69 4.86
C ALA A 22 -13.07 14.01 5.03
N ILE A 23 -14.27 13.94 5.62
CA ILE A 23 -15.07 15.13 5.94
C ILE A 23 -14.33 16.05 6.91
N TYR A 24 -13.68 15.48 7.94
CA TYR A 24 -12.88 16.26 8.88
C TYR A 24 -11.74 17.03 8.19
N VAL A 25 -11.00 16.38 7.28
CA VAL A 25 -9.94 17.03 6.48
C VAL A 25 -10.51 18.18 5.64
N ILE A 26 -11.67 17.95 5.01
CA ILE A 26 -12.35 18.95 4.18
C ILE A 26 -12.79 20.15 5.02
N GLN A 27 -13.45 19.92 6.17
CA GLN A 27 -13.88 20.97 7.08
C GLN A 27 -12.68 21.77 7.62
N ARG A 28 -11.57 21.09 7.94
CA ARG A 28 -10.33 21.75 8.36
C ARG A 28 -9.75 22.64 7.26
N ALA A 29 -9.81 22.21 6.00
CA ALA A 29 -9.38 23.05 4.89
C ALA A 29 -10.25 24.31 4.76
N PHE A 30 -11.58 24.20 4.90
CA PHE A 30 -12.49 25.36 4.88
C PHE A 30 -12.39 26.26 6.13
N ALA A 31 -11.81 25.76 7.22
CA ALA A 31 -11.47 26.60 8.37
C ALA A 31 -10.18 27.41 8.13
N LEU A 32 -9.26 26.90 7.31
CA LEU A 32 -7.96 27.53 7.01
C LEU A 32 -8.00 28.46 5.79
N TYR A 33 -8.87 28.16 4.82
CA TYR A 33 -8.95 28.86 3.53
C TYR A 33 -10.39 29.27 3.23
N SER A 34 -10.56 30.46 2.67
CA SER A 34 -11.87 30.85 2.14
C SER A 34 -12.23 30.03 0.90
N VAL A 35 -13.51 30.04 0.52
CA VAL A 35 -14.00 29.30 -0.65
C VAL A 35 -13.32 29.78 -1.94
N ASP A 36 -12.99 31.07 -2.05
CA ASP A 36 -12.29 31.64 -3.21
C ASP A 36 -10.81 31.23 -3.28
N GLU A 37 -10.22 30.86 -2.15
CA GLU A 37 -8.82 30.41 -2.05
C GLU A 37 -8.65 28.92 -2.27
N VAL A 38 -9.73 28.15 -2.42
CA VAL A 38 -9.68 26.72 -2.68
C VAL A 38 -10.09 26.36 -4.10
N ALA A 39 -9.49 25.30 -4.62
CA ALA A 39 -9.92 24.70 -5.88
C ALA A 39 -9.93 23.17 -5.74
N PHE A 40 -10.60 22.49 -6.66
CA PHE A 40 -10.69 21.05 -6.75
C PHE A 40 -10.21 20.57 -8.10
N SER A 41 -9.26 19.65 -8.14
CA SER A 41 -8.82 19.01 -9.39
C SER A 41 -9.68 17.81 -9.71
N PHE A 42 -10.49 17.91 -10.76
CA PHE A 42 -11.37 16.85 -11.23
C PHE A 42 -10.89 16.33 -12.60
N ASN A 43 -10.65 15.04 -12.71
CA ASN A 43 -10.15 14.41 -13.93
C ASN A 43 -11.06 13.27 -14.46
N GLY A 44 -12.28 13.14 -13.94
CA GLY A 44 -13.23 12.08 -14.32
C GLY A 44 -12.87 10.68 -13.82
N GLY A 45 -11.73 10.50 -13.16
CA GLY A 45 -11.33 9.24 -12.55
C GLY A 45 -12.12 8.91 -11.29
N LYS A 46 -12.19 7.61 -10.91
CA LYS A 46 -12.95 7.14 -9.74
C LYS A 46 -12.61 7.88 -8.44
N ASP A 47 -11.32 8.17 -8.22
CA ASP A 47 -10.83 8.80 -7.00
C ASP A 47 -11.28 10.26 -6.91
N SER A 48 -11.17 11.02 -8.01
CA SER A 48 -11.66 12.39 -8.07
C SER A 48 -13.20 12.46 -8.04
N THR A 49 -13.87 11.43 -8.54
CA THR A 49 -15.34 11.32 -8.43
C THR A 49 -15.79 11.13 -6.98
N VAL A 50 -15.15 10.25 -6.23
CA VAL A 50 -15.37 10.14 -4.77
C VAL A 50 -15.13 11.48 -4.09
N LEU A 51 -14.00 12.12 -4.37
CA LEU A 51 -13.65 13.39 -3.75
C LEU A 51 -14.66 14.51 -4.07
N LEU A 52 -15.22 14.57 -5.28
CA LEU A 52 -16.29 15.51 -5.63
C LEU A 52 -17.48 15.39 -4.65
N HIS A 53 -17.93 14.18 -4.40
CA HIS A 53 -19.07 13.93 -3.53
C HIS A 53 -18.76 14.21 -2.05
N LEU A 54 -17.55 13.88 -1.61
CA LEU A 54 -17.07 14.23 -0.26
C LEU A 54 -16.99 15.74 -0.07
N LEU A 55 -16.48 16.48 -1.06
CA LEU A 55 -16.39 17.93 -1.00
C LEU A 55 -17.77 18.60 -0.93
N ARG A 56 -18.74 18.11 -1.71
CA ARG A 56 -20.12 18.58 -1.66
C ARG A 56 -20.73 18.34 -0.27
N ALA A 57 -20.55 17.15 0.29
CA ALA A 57 -21.04 16.82 1.63
C ALA A 57 -20.32 17.66 2.70
N GLY A 58 -18.99 17.73 2.66
CA GLY A 58 -18.19 18.50 3.63
C GLY A 58 -18.46 20.00 3.60
N TYR A 59 -18.66 20.57 2.41
CA TYR A 59 -19.03 21.97 2.28
C TYR A 59 -20.43 22.26 2.87
N TYR A 60 -21.38 21.38 2.61
CA TYR A 60 -22.74 21.48 3.17
C TYR A 60 -22.69 21.43 4.72
N LEU A 61 -21.96 20.47 5.28
CA LEU A 61 -21.84 20.32 6.73
C LEU A 61 -21.13 21.52 7.37
N HIS A 62 -20.07 22.02 6.74
CA HIS A 62 -19.37 23.22 7.20
C HIS A 62 -20.26 24.47 7.20
N LYS A 63 -21.11 24.65 6.17
CA LYS A 63 -22.09 25.73 6.15
C LYS A 63 -23.15 25.58 7.23
N ALA A 64 -23.67 24.38 7.42
CA ALA A 64 -24.68 24.11 8.43
C ALA A 64 -24.19 24.44 9.86
N GLU A 65 -22.93 24.11 10.17
CA GLU A 65 -22.29 24.46 11.44
C GLU A 65 -22.15 25.99 11.64
N LYS A 66 -21.83 26.74 10.58
CA LYS A 66 -21.66 28.21 10.64
C LYS A 66 -22.99 28.99 10.77
N ILE A 67 -24.08 28.45 10.24
CA ILE A 67 -25.40 29.12 10.27
C ILE A 67 -26.06 28.95 11.64
N GLY A 68 -25.57 28.03 12.49
CA GLY A 68 -26.15 27.75 13.81
C GLY A 68 -27.50 27.04 13.69
N CYS A 69 -27.93 26.37 14.77
CA CYS A 69 -29.14 25.55 14.85
C CYS A 69 -30.48 26.31 14.75
N ASN A 70 -30.54 27.45 14.14
CA ASN A 70 -31.78 28.15 13.83
C ASN A 70 -32.25 27.67 12.45
N GLY A 71 -33.10 26.65 12.49
CA GLY A 71 -33.62 25.91 11.38
C GLY A 71 -34.46 26.75 10.43
N ASP A 72 -33.86 27.16 9.36
CA ASP A 72 -34.50 27.42 8.08
C ASP A 72 -33.42 27.26 7.00
N LEU A 73 -32.96 26.04 6.79
CA LEU A 73 -32.40 25.64 5.52
C LEU A 73 -33.55 25.58 4.52
N MET A 74 -33.90 26.74 3.97
CA MET A 74 -34.73 26.80 2.79
C MET A 74 -34.16 25.83 1.75
N ASP A 75 -35.04 25.03 1.15
CA ASP A 75 -34.81 24.04 0.06
C ASP A 75 -34.37 24.75 -1.25
N GLY A 76 -33.36 25.62 -1.15
CA GLY A 76 -32.68 26.20 -2.29
C GLY A 76 -31.45 25.33 -2.63
N GLU A 77 -31.34 24.91 -3.87
CA GLU A 77 -30.12 24.29 -4.40
C GLU A 77 -28.89 25.06 -3.91
N ILE A 78 -28.18 24.49 -2.94
CA ILE A 78 -26.91 25.06 -2.49
C ILE A 78 -25.94 24.91 -3.64
N ALA A 79 -25.74 25.98 -4.39
CA ALA A 79 -24.75 26.02 -5.45
C ALA A 79 -23.39 25.56 -4.89
N TYR A 80 -22.74 24.66 -5.59
CA TYR A 80 -21.39 24.20 -5.25
C TYR A 80 -20.38 25.25 -5.71
N PRO A 81 -19.86 26.10 -4.82
CA PRO A 81 -19.11 27.29 -5.20
C PRO A 81 -17.62 27.02 -5.43
N ILE A 82 -17.15 25.77 -5.16
CA ILE A 82 -15.73 25.44 -5.23
C ILE A 82 -15.33 25.38 -6.70
N ARG A 83 -14.31 26.17 -7.05
CA ARG A 83 -13.70 26.19 -8.38
C ARG A 83 -13.17 24.80 -8.72
N THR A 84 -13.61 24.27 -9.86
CA THR A 84 -13.17 22.96 -10.35
C THR A 84 -12.17 23.16 -11.48
N ILE A 85 -11.04 22.48 -11.43
CA ILE A 85 -9.98 22.55 -12.44
C ILE A 85 -9.96 21.24 -13.20
N TYR A 86 -9.99 21.31 -14.52
CA TYR A 86 -9.83 20.15 -15.40
C TYR A 86 -8.67 20.37 -16.38
N PHE A 87 -7.64 19.54 -16.27
CA PHE A 87 -6.54 19.50 -17.24
C PHE A 87 -6.93 18.57 -18.37
N GLU A 88 -7.42 19.15 -19.47
CA GLU A 88 -7.85 18.41 -20.65
C GLU A 88 -6.64 18.01 -21.49
N SER A 89 -6.45 16.70 -21.66
CA SER A 89 -5.37 16.15 -22.51
C SER A 89 -5.93 15.62 -23.82
N ALA A 90 -5.25 15.89 -24.92
CA ALA A 90 -5.59 15.34 -26.24
C ALA A 90 -5.46 13.79 -26.29
N SER A 91 -4.72 13.20 -25.34
CA SER A 91 -4.56 11.75 -25.20
C SER A 91 -5.50 11.12 -24.14
N ALA A 92 -6.45 11.88 -23.59
CA ALA A 92 -7.46 11.33 -22.70
C ALA A 92 -8.47 10.46 -23.47
N PHE A 93 -9.03 9.47 -22.78
CA PHE A 93 -10.13 8.68 -23.33
C PHE A 93 -11.37 9.57 -23.59
N PRO A 94 -12.05 9.43 -24.74
CA PRO A 94 -13.28 10.18 -25.01
C PRO A 94 -14.34 10.00 -23.92
N GLU A 95 -14.46 8.80 -23.34
CA GLU A 95 -15.41 8.44 -22.28
C GLU A 95 -15.12 9.21 -20.99
N ILE A 96 -13.84 9.43 -20.66
CA ILE A 96 -13.43 10.26 -19.51
C ILE A 96 -13.81 11.72 -19.74
N ASN A 97 -13.58 12.25 -20.94
CA ASN A 97 -13.95 13.62 -21.28
C ASN A 97 -15.49 13.78 -21.20
N SER A 98 -16.26 12.88 -21.84
CA SER A 98 -17.73 12.91 -21.79
C SER A 98 -18.24 12.85 -20.38
N PHE A 99 -17.75 11.90 -19.57
CA PHE A 99 -18.13 11.75 -18.17
C PHE A 99 -17.81 13.00 -17.34
N THR A 100 -16.63 13.62 -17.58
CA THR A 100 -16.22 14.85 -16.88
C THR A 100 -17.15 16.01 -17.19
N TYR A 101 -17.48 16.22 -18.47
CA TYR A 101 -18.38 17.29 -18.88
C TYR A 101 -19.83 17.04 -18.42
N GLU A 102 -20.34 15.83 -18.53
CA GLU A 102 -21.67 15.45 -18.04
C GLU A 102 -21.79 15.65 -16.53
N THR A 103 -20.75 15.26 -15.78
CA THR A 103 -20.68 15.43 -14.33
C THR A 103 -20.68 16.90 -13.97
N ALA A 104 -19.84 17.70 -14.65
CA ALA A 104 -19.80 19.15 -14.43
C ALA A 104 -21.17 19.81 -14.68
N LYS A 105 -21.86 19.43 -15.74
CA LYS A 105 -23.20 19.92 -16.06
C LYS A 105 -24.23 19.47 -15.00
N SER A 106 -24.21 18.21 -14.61
CA SER A 106 -25.20 17.64 -13.67
C SER A 106 -25.10 18.24 -12.26
N TYR A 107 -23.90 18.65 -11.85
CA TYR A 107 -23.66 19.20 -10.52
C TYR A 107 -23.39 20.72 -10.53
N GLY A 108 -23.57 21.38 -11.69
CA GLY A 108 -23.37 22.83 -11.81
C GLY A 108 -21.95 23.30 -11.44
N LEU A 109 -20.91 22.49 -11.76
CA LEU A 109 -19.54 22.80 -11.38
C LEU A 109 -19.01 23.98 -12.17
N GLN A 110 -18.39 24.93 -11.48
CA GLN A 110 -17.63 26.02 -12.10
C GLN A 110 -16.28 25.47 -12.59
N MET A 111 -16.25 24.88 -13.78
CA MET A 111 -15.10 24.19 -14.30
C MET A 111 -14.20 25.07 -15.15
N GLU A 112 -12.94 25.23 -14.76
CA GLU A 112 -11.89 25.86 -15.56
C GLU A 112 -11.11 24.77 -16.32
N ILE A 113 -11.19 24.82 -17.65
CA ILE A 113 -10.55 23.86 -18.54
C ILE A 113 -9.18 24.40 -18.94
N ILE A 114 -8.14 23.64 -18.62
CA ILE A 114 -6.74 23.96 -18.92
C ILE A 114 -6.22 22.98 -19.98
N ARG A 115 -5.79 23.54 -21.14
CA ARG A 115 -5.23 22.79 -22.28
C ARG A 115 -3.72 22.99 -22.42
N LEU A 116 -3.09 23.60 -21.43
CA LEU A 116 -1.65 23.80 -21.34
C LEU A 116 -0.97 22.60 -20.66
N ASP A 117 0.35 22.54 -20.76
CA ASP A 117 1.16 21.68 -19.90
C ASP A 117 0.78 21.89 -18.43
N PHE A 118 0.79 20.81 -17.65
CA PHE A 118 0.26 20.81 -16.28
C PHE A 118 0.91 21.89 -15.41
N LYS A 119 2.23 22.04 -15.47
CA LYS A 119 2.97 23.03 -14.67
C LYS A 119 2.66 24.46 -15.14
N ALA A 120 2.74 24.70 -16.43
CA ALA A 120 2.47 26.03 -17.03
C ALA A 120 1.02 26.46 -16.83
N GLY A 121 0.07 25.53 -16.99
CA GLY A 121 -1.34 25.79 -16.76
C GLY A 121 -1.66 26.11 -15.30
N LEU A 122 -1.06 25.37 -14.38
CA LEU A 122 -1.20 25.62 -12.95
C LEU A 122 -0.59 26.99 -12.56
N GLU A 123 0.59 27.30 -13.08
CA GLU A 123 1.24 28.59 -12.83
C GLU A 123 0.39 29.77 -13.33
N ALA A 124 -0.18 29.66 -14.51
CA ALA A 124 -1.08 30.68 -15.06
C ALA A 124 -2.34 30.84 -14.20
N LEU A 125 -2.93 29.74 -13.77
CA LEU A 125 -4.12 29.74 -12.92
C LEU A 125 -3.86 30.40 -11.56
N LEU A 126 -2.77 30.03 -10.88
CA LEU A 126 -2.44 30.57 -9.55
C LEU A 126 -2.02 32.04 -9.60
N LYS A 127 -1.52 32.54 -10.74
CA LYS A 127 -1.29 33.98 -10.97
C LYS A 127 -2.58 34.75 -11.19
N ALA A 128 -3.57 34.12 -11.83
CA ALA A 128 -4.83 34.79 -12.18
C ALA A 128 -5.90 34.75 -11.08
N LYS A 129 -5.80 33.79 -10.16
CA LYS A 129 -6.81 33.51 -9.14
C LYS A 129 -6.16 33.38 -7.75
N PRO A 130 -6.88 33.77 -6.68
CA PRO A 130 -6.36 33.76 -5.31
C PRO A 130 -6.27 32.34 -4.69
N ILE A 131 -6.05 31.31 -5.50
CA ILE A 131 -6.04 29.90 -5.06
C ILE A 131 -4.78 29.66 -4.23
N ARG A 132 -4.95 29.16 -3.03
CA ARG A 132 -3.89 28.80 -2.07
C ARG A 132 -3.88 27.32 -1.72
N ALA A 133 -5.03 26.62 -1.88
CA ALA A 133 -5.14 25.21 -1.63
C ALA A 133 -5.91 24.48 -2.74
N ILE A 134 -5.48 23.28 -3.08
CA ILE A 134 -6.11 22.44 -4.12
C ILE A 134 -6.41 21.07 -3.54
N PHE A 135 -7.68 20.68 -3.60
CA PHE A 135 -8.12 19.33 -3.24
C PHE A 135 -7.77 18.34 -4.35
N LEU A 136 -7.10 17.27 -3.98
CA LEU A 136 -6.60 16.23 -4.89
C LEU A 136 -7.10 14.84 -4.47
N GLY A 137 -7.51 14.04 -5.42
CA GLY A 137 -7.90 12.64 -5.23
C GLY A 137 -6.69 11.69 -5.20
N VAL A 138 -5.65 12.03 -4.46
CA VAL A 138 -4.42 11.25 -4.31
C VAL A 138 -4.56 10.27 -3.16
N ARG A 139 -4.07 9.05 -3.33
CA ARG A 139 -4.09 7.97 -2.33
C ARG A 139 -2.68 7.43 -2.09
N ILE A 140 -2.42 6.88 -0.90
CA ILE A 140 -1.20 6.12 -0.61
C ILE A 140 -1.10 4.98 -1.61
N GLY A 141 0.07 4.85 -2.27
CA GLY A 141 0.28 3.89 -3.35
C GLY A 141 0.26 4.52 -4.76
N ASP A 142 -0.25 5.73 -4.91
CA ASP A 142 -0.07 6.47 -6.15
C ASP A 142 1.39 6.92 -6.30
N PRO A 143 1.96 6.88 -7.52
CA PRO A 143 3.36 7.26 -7.73
C PRO A 143 3.71 8.68 -7.27
N THR A 144 2.71 9.55 -7.24
CA THR A 144 2.84 10.96 -6.82
C THR A 144 2.61 11.18 -5.34
N ALA A 145 2.21 10.16 -4.58
CA ALA A 145 1.84 10.27 -3.17
C ALA A 145 3.02 10.10 -2.20
N VAL A 146 4.20 9.75 -2.70
CA VAL A 146 5.37 9.47 -1.85
C VAL A 146 5.70 10.70 -0.98
N GLY A 147 5.71 10.51 0.35
CA GLY A 147 5.99 11.56 1.32
C GLY A 147 4.89 12.62 1.46
N GLN A 148 3.69 12.39 0.91
CA GLN A 148 2.57 13.30 1.09
C GLN A 148 1.76 12.96 2.35
N GLU A 149 1.26 14.01 2.98
CA GLU A 149 0.31 13.99 4.08
C GLU A 149 -1.05 14.54 3.63
N GLN A 150 -2.03 14.58 4.54
CA GLN A 150 -3.35 15.16 4.25
C GLN A 150 -3.26 16.64 3.82
N PHE A 151 -2.27 17.37 4.36
CA PHE A 151 -1.90 18.72 3.94
C PHE A 151 -0.41 18.72 3.61
N SER A 152 -0.08 18.91 2.35
CA SER A 152 1.32 18.94 1.88
C SER A 152 1.56 20.12 0.97
N PRO A 153 2.64 20.90 1.18
CA PRO A 153 2.98 21.97 0.26
C PRO A 153 3.32 21.39 -1.12
N SER A 154 3.17 22.22 -2.15
CA SER A 154 3.63 21.89 -3.51
C SER A 154 5.12 21.55 -3.50
N SER A 155 5.55 20.68 -4.43
CA SER A 155 6.95 20.25 -4.53
C SER A 155 7.89 21.42 -4.90
N PRO A 156 9.17 21.38 -4.50
CA PRO A 156 10.15 22.39 -4.92
C PRO A 156 10.15 22.58 -6.45
N GLY A 157 10.18 23.83 -6.89
CA GLY A 157 10.14 24.20 -8.30
C GLY A 157 8.74 24.19 -8.94
N TRP A 158 7.68 23.95 -8.17
CA TRP A 158 6.29 24.14 -8.56
C TRP A 158 5.74 25.47 -8.01
N PRO A 159 4.69 26.02 -8.62
CA PRO A 159 3.99 27.17 -8.03
C PRO A 159 3.54 26.88 -6.60
N PRO A 160 3.59 27.84 -5.67
CA PRO A 160 3.28 27.60 -4.28
C PRO A 160 1.77 27.44 -4.04
N PHE A 161 1.34 26.28 -3.55
CA PHE A 161 0.00 25.99 -3.05
C PHE A 161 0.03 24.84 -2.05
N MET A 162 -1.03 24.69 -1.26
CA MET A 162 -1.23 23.55 -0.37
C MET A 162 -2.03 22.46 -1.08
N ARG A 163 -1.49 21.25 -1.15
CA ARG A 163 -2.25 20.06 -1.52
C ARG A 163 -3.10 19.64 -0.34
N VAL A 164 -4.38 19.37 -0.58
CA VAL A 164 -5.29 18.82 0.41
C VAL A 164 -5.77 17.47 -0.12
N ASN A 165 -5.43 16.41 0.60
CA ASN A 165 -5.64 15.01 0.20
C ASN A 165 -6.62 14.30 1.13
N PRO A 166 -7.95 14.52 1.05
CA PRO A 166 -8.92 13.98 2.01
C PRO A 166 -9.05 12.46 1.97
N ILE A 167 -8.69 11.85 0.85
CA ILE A 167 -8.79 10.40 0.63
C ILE A 167 -7.41 9.73 0.58
N LEU A 168 -6.37 10.37 1.14
CA LEU A 168 -4.99 9.87 1.06
C LEU A 168 -4.85 8.45 1.60
N ASP A 169 -5.53 8.14 2.71
CA ASP A 169 -5.52 6.84 3.39
C ASP A 169 -6.55 5.83 2.84
N TRP A 170 -7.27 6.16 1.76
CA TRP A 170 -8.26 5.27 1.16
C TRP A 170 -7.62 4.21 0.28
N SER A 171 -8.04 2.97 0.43
CA SER A 171 -7.68 1.87 -0.47
C SER A 171 -8.56 1.88 -1.73
N TYR A 172 -8.18 1.05 -2.71
CA TYR A 172 -9.00 0.78 -3.91
C TYR A 172 -10.42 0.30 -3.54
N ARG A 173 -10.52 -0.55 -2.51
CA ARG A 173 -11.81 -1.04 -2.01
C ARG A 173 -12.63 0.05 -1.37
N ASP A 174 -12.03 0.93 -0.58
CA ASP A 174 -12.75 2.04 0.06
C ASP A 174 -13.39 2.95 -0.99
N VAL A 175 -12.68 3.22 -2.09
CA VAL A 175 -13.19 3.99 -3.23
C VAL A 175 -14.41 3.30 -3.85
N TRP A 176 -14.33 1.99 -4.12
CA TRP A 176 -15.42 1.24 -4.71
C TRP A 176 -16.57 1.03 -3.73
N SER A 177 -16.29 0.76 -2.45
CA SER A 177 -17.33 0.69 -1.42
C SER A 177 -18.15 1.98 -1.37
N PHE A 178 -17.48 3.14 -1.38
CA PHE A 178 -18.19 4.42 -1.43
C PHE A 178 -19.03 4.61 -2.68
N LEU A 179 -18.47 4.38 -3.88
CA LEU A 179 -19.16 4.57 -5.15
C LEU A 179 -20.41 3.69 -5.25
N LEU A 180 -20.32 2.42 -4.83
CA LEU A 180 -21.41 1.46 -4.91
C LEU A 180 -22.46 1.70 -3.81
N THR A 181 -22.04 1.92 -2.57
CA THR A 181 -22.97 2.17 -1.44
C THR A 181 -23.77 3.45 -1.66
N CYS A 182 -23.11 4.51 -2.12
CA CYS A 182 -23.75 5.79 -2.38
C CYS A 182 -24.40 5.87 -3.77
N LYS A 183 -24.34 4.80 -4.57
CA LYS A 183 -24.87 4.72 -5.96
C LYS A 183 -24.39 5.89 -6.83
N VAL A 184 -23.13 6.27 -6.67
CA VAL A 184 -22.49 7.35 -7.42
C VAL A 184 -22.17 6.88 -8.83
N ARG A 185 -22.53 7.68 -9.83
CA ARG A 185 -22.12 7.43 -11.23
C ARG A 185 -20.62 7.59 -11.38
N TYR A 186 -20.03 6.72 -12.18
CA TYR A 186 -18.61 6.74 -12.56
C TYR A 186 -18.45 6.48 -14.07
N CYS A 187 -17.26 6.69 -14.62
CA CYS A 187 -16.98 6.49 -16.04
C CYS A 187 -17.18 5.03 -16.46
N SER A 188 -17.83 4.79 -17.61
CA SER A 188 -18.15 3.46 -18.14
C SER A 188 -16.95 2.56 -18.37
N LEU A 189 -15.76 3.12 -18.64
CA LEU A 189 -14.52 2.35 -18.81
C LEU A 189 -14.23 1.43 -17.62
N TYR A 190 -14.66 1.79 -16.41
CA TYR A 190 -14.50 0.91 -15.25
C TYR A 190 -15.34 -0.36 -15.33
N ASP A 191 -16.49 -0.34 -16.05
CA ASP A 191 -17.28 -1.53 -16.29
C ASP A 191 -16.65 -2.42 -17.39
N GLU A 192 -15.76 -1.86 -18.20
CA GLU A 192 -15.00 -2.54 -19.24
C GLU A 192 -13.64 -3.09 -18.76
N GLY A 193 -13.42 -3.14 -17.45
CA GLY A 193 -12.23 -3.72 -16.83
C GLY A 193 -11.02 -2.78 -16.71
N TYR A 194 -11.17 -1.50 -17.02
CA TYR A 194 -10.13 -0.52 -16.73
C TYR A 194 -10.12 -0.22 -15.22
N THR A 195 -9.05 -0.50 -14.53
CA THR A 195 -8.93 -0.31 -13.08
C THR A 195 -8.20 0.97 -12.68
N SER A 196 -7.35 1.48 -13.57
CA SER A 196 -6.63 2.76 -13.44
C SER A 196 -6.53 3.39 -14.82
N ILE A 197 -7.10 4.58 -15.00
CA ILE A 197 -7.20 5.24 -16.30
C ILE A 197 -6.15 6.34 -16.41
N GLY A 198 -5.40 6.36 -17.50
CA GLY A 198 -4.46 7.41 -17.91
C GLY A 198 -4.73 7.89 -19.31
N SER A 199 -3.77 7.76 -20.21
CA SER A 199 -3.94 8.09 -21.61
C SER A 199 -4.34 6.86 -22.44
N VAL A 200 -4.95 7.08 -23.60
CA VAL A 200 -5.27 6.01 -24.57
C VAL A 200 -4.02 5.25 -25.04
N HIS A 201 -2.84 5.83 -24.89
CA HIS A 201 -1.57 5.24 -25.34
C HIS A 201 -0.88 4.39 -24.27
N ASP A 202 -1.27 4.51 -23.00
CA ASP A 202 -0.60 3.86 -21.87
C ASP A 202 -1.55 3.04 -21.00
N THR A 203 -2.79 2.84 -21.41
CA THR A 203 -3.78 2.18 -20.57
C THR A 203 -4.60 1.18 -21.38
N VAL A 204 -4.68 -0.04 -20.84
CA VAL A 204 -5.48 -1.15 -21.36
C VAL A 204 -6.32 -1.72 -20.21
N PRO A 205 -7.39 -2.49 -20.50
CA PRO A 205 -8.14 -3.22 -19.47
C PRO A 205 -7.20 -4.12 -18.64
N ASN A 206 -7.50 -4.27 -17.37
CA ASN A 206 -6.69 -5.09 -16.48
C ASN A 206 -6.87 -6.58 -16.80
N GLY A 207 -5.80 -7.25 -17.23
CA GLY A 207 -5.80 -8.66 -17.62
C GLY A 207 -6.30 -9.61 -16.52
N LEU A 208 -6.26 -9.22 -15.25
CA LEU A 208 -6.81 -10.01 -14.13
C LEU A 208 -8.35 -10.06 -14.12
N LEU A 209 -9.00 -9.16 -14.85
CA LEU A 209 -10.46 -9.12 -15.00
C LEU A 209 -10.93 -9.79 -16.29
N CYS A 210 -10.04 -10.32 -17.13
CA CYS A 210 -10.36 -10.99 -18.39
C CYS A 210 -11.21 -12.23 -18.14
N ILE A 211 -12.36 -12.33 -18.82
CA ILE A 211 -13.21 -13.52 -18.86
C ILE A 211 -12.72 -14.39 -20.02
N ARG A 212 -12.14 -15.54 -19.70
CA ARG A 212 -11.71 -16.53 -20.71
C ARG A 212 -12.93 -17.36 -21.13
N ASP A 213 -13.60 -16.97 -22.18
CA ASP A 213 -14.58 -17.81 -22.85
C ASP A 213 -13.95 -18.52 -24.05
N SER A 214 -14.10 -19.84 -24.10
CA SER A 214 -13.50 -20.71 -25.13
C SER A 214 -14.07 -20.49 -26.55
N SER A 215 -15.01 -19.58 -26.72
CA SER A 215 -15.78 -19.45 -27.98
C SER A 215 -15.77 -18.06 -28.63
N ASN A 216 -15.16 -17.03 -28.04
CA ASN A 216 -15.12 -15.69 -28.63
C ASN A 216 -13.74 -15.03 -28.52
N SER A 217 -13.21 -14.55 -29.64
CA SER A 217 -11.90 -13.90 -29.76
C SER A 217 -11.84 -12.45 -29.25
N GLU A 218 -12.96 -11.87 -28.81
CA GLU A 218 -12.98 -10.57 -28.13
C GLU A 218 -13.08 -10.79 -26.63
N GLY A 219 -11.97 -10.53 -25.94
CA GLY A 219 -11.89 -10.68 -24.48
C GLY A 219 -12.89 -9.77 -23.78
N LYS A 220 -13.92 -10.33 -23.16
CA LYS A 220 -14.79 -9.62 -22.23
C LYS A 220 -14.07 -9.45 -20.90
N PHE A 221 -14.25 -8.31 -20.26
CA PHE A 221 -13.68 -8.03 -18.95
C PHE A 221 -14.79 -7.84 -17.89
N ARG A 222 -14.49 -8.24 -16.66
CA ARG A 222 -15.34 -7.95 -15.51
C ARG A 222 -15.15 -6.50 -15.08
N PRO A 223 -16.18 -5.88 -14.46
CA PRO A 223 -16.06 -4.53 -13.92
C PRO A 223 -14.91 -4.36 -12.94
N ALA A 224 -14.34 -3.17 -12.89
CA ALA A 224 -13.17 -2.81 -12.08
C ALA A 224 -13.36 -3.10 -10.58
N TYR A 225 -14.54 -2.90 -10.03
CA TYR A 225 -14.83 -3.17 -8.61
C TYR A 225 -14.73 -4.66 -8.23
N LEU A 226 -14.66 -5.58 -9.20
CA LEU A 226 -14.43 -7.01 -8.99
C LEU A 226 -12.94 -7.39 -8.98
N LEU A 227 -12.03 -6.42 -9.05
CA LEU A 227 -10.60 -6.69 -8.89
C LEU A 227 -10.31 -7.17 -7.46
N ALA A 228 -9.86 -8.42 -7.34
CA ALA A 228 -9.63 -9.07 -6.05
C ALA A 228 -8.53 -8.38 -5.23
N ASP A 229 -7.43 -8.00 -5.87
CA ASP A 229 -6.32 -7.29 -5.23
C ASP A 229 -6.19 -5.84 -5.75
N GLY A 230 -6.66 -4.89 -4.95
CA GLY A 230 -6.63 -3.46 -5.29
C GLY A 230 -5.22 -2.89 -5.50
N ARG A 231 -4.17 -3.54 -5.00
CA ARG A 231 -2.76 -3.14 -5.25
C ARG A 231 -2.38 -3.30 -6.73
N LEU A 232 -3.09 -4.16 -7.44
CA LEU A 232 -2.90 -4.42 -8.86
C LEU A 232 -3.78 -3.54 -9.75
N GLU A 233 -4.37 -2.46 -9.20
CA GLU A 233 -5.19 -1.53 -9.97
C GLU A 233 -4.46 -0.91 -11.16
N ARG A 234 -3.13 -0.79 -11.08
CA ARG A 234 -2.29 -0.23 -12.15
C ARG A 234 -1.72 -1.27 -13.12
N ALA A 235 -2.11 -2.55 -13.02
CA ALA A 235 -1.61 -3.61 -13.91
C ALA A 235 -1.97 -3.37 -15.39
N GLY A 236 -3.02 -2.61 -15.68
CA GLY A 236 -3.37 -2.17 -17.04
C GLY A 236 -2.59 -0.95 -17.54
N ARG A 237 -1.61 -0.40 -16.77
CA ARG A 237 -0.78 0.74 -17.19
C ARG A 237 0.47 0.24 -17.89
N VAL A 238 0.58 0.52 -19.21
CA VAL A 238 1.70 0.06 -20.04
C VAL A 238 2.90 1.01 -19.87
N LYS A 239 4.05 0.47 -19.50
CA LYS A 239 5.29 1.25 -19.48
C LYS A 239 5.76 1.48 -20.94
N LYS A 240 6.24 2.70 -21.25
CA LYS A 240 6.62 3.17 -22.60
C LYS A 240 7.67 2.34 -23.37
N ASN A 241 8.08 1.15 -22.92
CA ASN A 241 9.16 0.35 -23.53
C ASN A 241 8.79 -1.11 -23.81
N SER A 242 7.53 -1.43 -24.11
CA SER A 242 7.21 -2.77 -24.65
C SER A 242 5.96 -2.70 -25.51
N SER A 243 6.14 -2.91 -26.81
CA SER A 243 5.05 -3.15 -27.76
C SER A 243 4.35 -4.47 -27.42
N PRO A 244 3.02 -4.58 -27.59
CA PRO A 244 2.29 -5.77 -27.22
C PRO A 244 2.41 -6.87 -28.27
N PRO A 245 2.25 -8.12 -27.88
CA PRO A 245 1.45 -8.98 -28.70
C PRO A 245 0.31 -9.66 -27.93
N CYS A 246 -0.90 -9.43 -28.37
CA CYS A 246 -1.97 -10.38 -28.26
C CYS A 246 -1.65 -11.56 -29.20
N GLY A 247 -1.60 -12.77 -28.64
CA GLY A 247 -1.59 -14.00 -29.43
C GLY A 247 -0.30 -14.81 -29.34
N GLN A 248 -0.50 -16.04 -28.89
CA GLN A 248 0.38 -17.21 -28.95
C GLN A 248 1.28 -17.49 -27.75
N LEU A 249 0.74 -18.33 -26.85
CA LEU A 249 1.53 -19.25 -26.06
C LEU A 249 1.89 -20.45 -26.96
N ALA A 250 3.08 -20.41 -27.54
CA ALA A 250 3.72 -21.60 -28.08
C ALA A 250 4.87 -21.98 -27.17
N SER A 251 4.83 -23.23 -26.73
CA SER A 251 5.91 -23.95 -26.08
C SER A 251 7.23 -23.77 -26.81
N VAL A 252 8.25 -23.23 -26.12
CA VAL A 252 9.64 -23.42 -26.54
C VAL A 252 10.48 -23.62 -25.30
N SER A 253 10.93 -24.82 -25.14
CA SER A 253 12.10 -25.23 -24.37
C SER A 253 13.37 -24.67 -25.03
N ASN A 254 14.32 -24.28 -24.19
CA ASN A 254 15.74 -24.08 -24.43
C ASN A 254 16.21 -22.77 -25.09
N GLY A 255 16.96 -22.03 -24.29
CA GLY A 255 17.88 -21.00 -24.79
C GLY A 255 18.21 -19.93 -23.77
N LEU A 256 19.03 -20.26 -22.76
CA LEU A 256 19.66 -19.28 -21.86
C LEU A 256 20.37 -18.19 -22.67
N LYS A 257 19.95 -16.95 -22.53
CA LYS A 257 20.84 -15.78 -22.53
C LYS A 257 20.44 -14.85 -21.41
N SER A 258 21.35 -14.78 -20.44
CA SER A 258 21.38 -13.87 -19.31
C SER A 258 21.21 -12.42 -19.72
N ARG A 259 20.28 -11.68 -19.08
CA ARG A 259 20.46 -10.30 -18.59
C ARG A 259 19.16 -9.82 -17.94
N ASP A 260 19.32 -9.21 -16.78
CA ASP A 260 18.33 -8.56 -15.89
C ASP A 260 17.70 -9.45 -14.80
N LEU A 261 18.56 -9.92 -13.90
CA LEU A 261 18.15 -10.31 -12.54
C LEU A 261 18.04 -9.04 -11.68
N SER A 262 16.93 -8.33 -11.84
CA SER A 262 16.57 -7.27 -10.87
C SER A 262 16.04 -7.91 -9.59
N TRP A 263 16.21 -7.24 -8.46
CA TRP A 263 15.68 -7.60 -7.13
C TRP A 263 14.17 -7.93 -7.12
N HIS A 264 13.46 -7.74 -8.22
CA HIS A 264 12.01 -7.91 -8.37
C HIS A 264 11.53 -9.37 -8.41
N SER A 265 12.44 -10.36 -8.37
CA SER A 265 12.10 -11.79 -8.34
C SER A 265 12.27 -12.44 -6.95
N MET A 266 12.58 -11.67 -5.90
CA MET A 266 12.76 -12.20 -4.55
C MET A 266 11.42 -12.22 -3.80
N LEU A 267 11.15 -13.34 -3.12
CA LEU A 267 10.03 -13.43 -2.20
C LEU A 267 10.29 -12.55 -0.99
N THR A 268 9.28 -11.79 -0.59
CA THR A 268 9.37 -10.86 0.53
C THR A 268 8.38 -11.22 1.62
N ALA A 269 8.78 -11.03 2.87
CA ALA A 269 7.93 -11.13 4.04
C ALA A 269 7.93 -9.83 4.83
N SER A 270 6.84 -9.59 5.56
CA SER A 270 6.77 -8.57 6.61
C SER A 270 6.48 -9.25 7.94
N ILE A 271 7.15 -8.83 8.98
CA ILE A 271 7.01 -9.35 10.34
C ILE A 271 6.26 -8.32 11.17
N ILE A 272 5.30 -8.77 11.95
CA ILE A 272 4.60 -7.96 12.94
C ILE A 272 4.81 -8.64 14.30
N ALA A 273 5.55 -7.98 15.18
CA ALA A 273 5.68 -8.38 16.57
C ALA A 273 4.58 -7.69 17.39
N VAL A 274 3.83 -8.46 18.18
CA VAL A 274 2.73 -7.96 19.00
C VAL A 274 3.15 -8.01 20.46
N GLY A 275 3.15 -6.86 21.12
CA GLY A 275 3.50 -6.80 22.55
C GLY A 275 3.66 -5.37 23.06
N ASP A 276 2.86 -4.99 24.04
CA ASP A 276 2.98 -3.69 24.73
C ASP A 276 4.32 -3.57 25.48
N GLU A 277 4.81 -4.69 26.03
CA GLU A 277 6.09 -4.78 26.75
C GLU A 277 7.29 -4.41 25.87
N ILE A 278 7.21 -4.68 24.57
CA ILE A 278 8.24 -4.29 23.59
C ILE A 278 8.17 -2.77 23.37
N LEU A 279 6.95 -2.24 23.20
CA LEU A 279 6.75 -0.80 22.96
C LEU A 279 7.11 0.04 24.20
N PHE A 280 6.90 -0.49 25.40
CA PHE A 280 7.33 0.18 26.63
C PHE A 280 8.83 0.03 26.92
N GLY A 281 9.56 -0.76 26.11
CA GLY A 281 10.99 -1.01 26.29
C GLY A 281 11.33 -1.85 27.51
N THR A 282 10.36 -2.58 28.08
CA THR A 282 10.58 -3.49 29.20
C THR A 282 11.16 -4.83 28.75
N VAL A 283 10.90 -5.21 27.50
CA VAL A 283 11.42 -6.44 26.87
C VAL A 283 12.02 -6.08 25.51
N GLU A 284 13.18 -6.67 25.20
CA GLU A 284 13.79 -6.57 23.87
C GLU A 284 13.16 -7.60 22.91
N ASP A 285 12.77 -7.18 21.71
CA ASP A 285 12.26 -8.09 20.67
C ASP A 285 13.38 -8.99 20.13
N LYS A 286 13.45 -10.19 20.67
CA LYS A 286 14.33 -11.27 20.19
C LYS A 286 13.66 -12.15 19.14
N LEU A 287 12.32 -12.18 19.11
CA LEU A 287 11.54 -13.05 18.21
C LEU A 287 11.58 -12.51 16.79
N GLY A 288 11.32 -11.22 16.61
CA GLY A 288 11.36 -10.58 15.28
C GLY A 288 12.73 -10.71 14.63
N SER A 289 13.81 -10.46 15.37
CA SER A 289 15.17 -10.61 14.86
C SER A 289 15.54 -12.07 14.56
N SER A 290 15.06 -13.05 15.35
CA SER A 290 15.22 -14.46 15.06
C SER A 290 14.48 -14.88 13.80
N LEU A 291 13.23 -14.43 13.64
CA LEU A 291 12.41 -14.73 12.45
C LEU A 291 12.99 -14.10 11.18
N CYS A 292 13.60 -12.90 11.26
CA CYS A 292 14.35 -12.33 10.14
C CYS A 292 15.45 -13.27 9.65
N ARG A 293 16.27 -13.80 10.56
CA ARG A 293 17.35 -14.74 10.20
C ARG A 293 16.82 -16.02 9.56
N ARG A 294 15.72 -16.56 10.07
CA ARG A 294 15.09 -17.76 9.55
C ARG A 294 14.50 -17.56 8.16
N LEU A 295 13.82 -16.45 7.91
CA LEU A 295 13.35 -16.09 6.57
C LEU A 295 14.50 -15.93 5.58
N HIS A 296 15.58 -15.28 5.98
CA HIS A 296 16.78 -15.18 5.14
C HIS A 296 17.41 -16.54 4.83
N SER A 297 17.39 -17.49 5.79
CA SER A 297 17.94 -18.84 5.55
C SER A 297 17.17 -19.66 4.52
N ILE A 298 15.93 -19.31 4.23
CA ILE A 298 15.13 -19.91 3.15
C ILE A 298 15.09 -19.04 1.88
N GLY A 299 15.95 -18.02 1.79
CA GLY A 299 16.08 -17.15 0.61
C GLY A 299 15.03 -16.03 0.49
N TRP A 300 14.28 -15.76 1.55
CA TRP A 300 13.31 -14.66 1.59
C TRP A 300 13.93 -13.38 2.12
N THR A 301 13.44 -12.23 1.62
CA THR A 301 13.85 -10.91 2.10
C THR A 301 12.77 -10.35 3.03
N VAL A 302 13.17 -9.90 4.21
CA VAL A 302 12.26 -9.18 5.11
C VAL A 302 12.17 -7.72 4.67
N SER A 303 11.00 -7.32 4.20
CA SER A 303 10.74 -5.95 3.74
C SER A 303 10.46 -4.99 4.90
N GLN A 304 9.92 -5.52 6.00
CA GLN A 304 9.57 -4.71 7.17
C GLN A 304 9.45 -5.58 8.43
N LEU A 305 9.94 -5.04 9.54
CA LEU A 305 9.65 -5.50 10.90
C LEU A 305 8.94 -4.37 11.64
N ALA A 306 7.74 -4.62 12.12
CA ALA A 306 6.95 -3.67 12.90
C ALA A 306 6.61 -4.25 14.26
N VAL A 307 6.48 -3.37 15.24
CA VAL A 307 5.97 -3.71 16.58
C VAL A 307 4.63 -2.99 16.75
N THR A 308 3.63 -3.70 17.22
CA THR A 308 2.29 -3.15 17.48
C THR A 308 1.81 -3.50 18.88
N ARG A 309 0.78 -2.79 19.33
CA ARG A 309 0.16 -3.03 20.63
C ARG A 309 -0.57 -4.36 20.64
N ASN A 310 -0.76 -4.89 21.85
CA ASN A 310 -1.54 -6.12 22.07
C ASN A 310 -3.03 -5.79 22.21
N ASP A 311 -3.60 -5.12 21.19
CA ASP A 311 -5.03 -4.91 21.04
C ASP A 311 -5.47 -5.23 19.61
N ILE A 312 -6.71 -5.68 19.46
CA ILE A 312 -7.26 -6.19 18.21
C ILE A 312 -7.19 -5.13 17.10
N ASP A 313 -7.53 -3.88 17.41
CA ASP A 313 -7.58 -2.80 16.41
C ASP A 313 -6.18 -2.46 15.89
N SER A 314 -5.18 -2.35 16.79
CA SER A 314 -3.79 -2.08 16.42
C SER A 314 -3.18 -3.21 15.57
N VAL A 315 -3.44 -4.47 15.94
CA VAL A 315 -2.98 -5.64 15.17
C VAL A 315 -3.70 -5.69 13.82
N ALA A 316 -5.01 -5.51 13.80
CA ALA A 316 -5.80 -5.49 12.58
C ALA A 316 -5.34 -4.38 11.64
N ASP A 317 -5.13 -3.16 12.13
CA ASP A 317 -4.62 -2.04 11.34
C ASP A 317 -3.25 -2.35 10.73
N GLU A 318 -2.34 -2.97 11.50
CA GLU A 318 -1.02 -3.30 11.04
C GLU A 318 -1.02 -4.46 10.03
N VAL A 319 -1.90 -5.45 10.21
CA VAL A 319 -2.14 -6.52 9.23
C VAL A 319 -2.82 -5.95 7.98
N VAL A 320 -3.81 -5.06 8.13
CA VAL A 320 -4.56 -4.44 7.02
C VAL A 320 -3.71 -3.45 6.23
N LYS A 321 -2.80 -2.71 6.86
CA LYS A 321 -1.78 -1.94 6.12
C LYS A 321 -1.04 -2.83 5.12
N ARG A 322 -1.01 -4.14 5.35
CA ARG A 322 -0.35 -5.16 4.53
C ARG A 322 -1.33 -6.07 3.80
N LYS A 323 -2.59 -6.18 4.26
CA LYS A 323 -3.68 -6.90 3.58
C LYS A 323 -5.06 -6.43 4.03
N SER A 324 -6.03 -6.51 3.12
CA SER A 324 -7.43 -6.27 3.42
C SER A 324 -8.16 -7.60 3.65
N THR A 325 -8.62 -7.85 4.86
CA THR A 325 -9.76 -8.73 5.15
C THR A 325 -10.34 -8.31 6.50
N ASN A 326 -11.62 -7.95 6.47
CA ASN A 326 -12.40 -7.59 7.65
C ASN A 326 -13.53 -8.59 7.76
N ASP A 327 -13.45 -9.52 8.66
CA ASP A 327 -14.59 -10.07 9.41
C ASP A 327 -14.01 -11.14 10.31
N MET A 328 -14.18 -10.97 11.62
CA MET A 328 -13.75 -11.93 12.64
C MET A 328 -14.99 -12.68 13.10
N ALA A 329 -14.95 -14.00 13.02
CA ALA A 329 -15.97 -14.90 13.55
C ALA A 329 -15.33 -15.89 14.53
N PRO A 330 -16.07 -16.38 15.52
CA PRO A 330 -15.59 -17.45 16.41
C PRO A 330 -15.29 -18.71 15.58
N ASP A 331 -14.11 -19.28 15.81
CA ASP A 331 -13.72 -20.56 15.23
C ASP A 331 -13.86 -21.65 16.30
N GLU A 332 -14.83 -22.54 16.12
CA GLU A 332 -15.19 -23.57 17.10
C GLU A 332 -14.04 -24.56 17.36
N GLU A 333 -13.27 -24.90 16.34
CA GLU A 333 -12.14 -25.82 16.45
C GLU A 333 -10.99 -25.19 17.27
N PHE A 334 -10.69 -23.91 17.01
CA PHE A 334 -9.68 -23.18 17.76
C PHE A 334 -10.11 -22.92 19.20
N GLU A 335 -11.42 -22.65 19.45
CA GLU A 335 -11.97 -22.53 20.79
C GLU A 335 -11.83 -23.84 21.57
N GLU A 336 -12.03 -25.00 20.95
CA GLU A 336 -11.85 -26.30 21.58
C GLU A 336 -10.38 -26.56 21.95
N TYR A 337 -9.43 -26.19 21.09
CA TYR A 337 -7.99 -26.21 21.39
C TYR A 337 -7.65 -25.31 22.56
N LEU A 338 -8.14 -24.08 22.61
CA LEU A 338 -7.93 -23.16 23.73
C LEU A 338 -8.52 -23.73 25.03
N ARG A 339 -9.71 -24.34 24.94
CA ARG A 339 -10.38 -24.95 26.10
C ARG A 339 -9.57 -26.14 26.66
N HIS A 340 -8.98 -26.92 25.79
CA HIS A 340 -8.12 -28.05 26.18
C HIS A 340 -6.81 -27.58 26.82
N LEU A 341 -6.20 -26.53 26.28
CA LEU A 341 -4.90 -25.99 26.70
C LEU A 341 -4.96 -25.22 28.02
N ILE A 342 -5.98 -24.38 28.21
CA ILE A 342 -6.10 -23.45 29.34
C ILE A 342 -6.94 -24.04 30.48
N GLY A 343 -7.77 -25.05 30.17
CA GLY A 343 -8.68 -25.70 31.10
C GLY A 343 -9.92 -24.86 31.43
N GLU A 344 -10.84 -25.44 32.20
CA GLU A 344 -12.14 -24.81 32.53
C GLU A 344 -12.04 -23.63 33.49
N LYS A 345 -10.87 -23.36 34.09
CA LYS A 345 -10.64 -22.32 35.09
C LYS A 345 -10.27 -20.95 34.51
N CYS A 346 -10.17 -20.81 33.21
CA CYS A 346 -9.90 -19.52 32.59
C CYS A 346 -11.14 -18.62 32.66
N THR A 347 -11.02 -17.49 33.35
CA THR A 347 -12.09 -16.51 33.53
C THR A 347 -12.12 -15.41 32.46
N GLY A 348 -11.22 -15.48 31.46
CA GLY A 348 -11.23 -14.57 30.32
C GLY A 348 -12.30 -14.91 29.28
N ASP A 349 -12.67 -13.95 28.45
CA ASP A 349 -13.63 -14.17 27.38
C ASP A 349 -12.97 -15.01 26.25
N ARG A 350 -13.23 -16.32 26.30
CA ARG A 350 -12.68 -17.31 25.36
C ARG A 350 -13.17 -17.06 23.92
N ASN A 351 -14.37 -16.52 23.79
CA ASN A 351 -14.94 -16.22 22.47
C ASN A 351 -14.15 -15.09 21.79
N GLU A 352 -13.63 -14.13 22.53
CA GLU A 352 -12.75 -13.09 21.97
C GLU A 352 -11.40 -13.68 21.51
N MET A 353 -10.82 -14.62 22.28
CA MET A 353 -9.54 -15.23 21.94
C MET A 353 -9.63 -16.17 20.73
N ALA A 354 -10.81 -16.74 20.45
CA ALA A 354 -11.05 -17.65 19.35
C ALA A 354 -11.59 -16.95 18.08
N GLN A 355 -11.67 -15.62 18.07
CA GLN A 355 -12.14 -14.89 16.89
C GLN A 355 -11.10 -14.90 15.79
N LEU A 356 -11.43 -15.54 14.69
CA LEU A 356 -10.59 -15.66 13.49
C LEU A 356 -11.32 -15.11 12.26
N PRO A 357 -10.60 -14.66 11.23
CA PRO A 357 -11.21 -14.19 10.00
C PRO A 357 -12.07 -15.26 9.33
N GLU A 358 -13.35 -14.95 9.10
CA GLU A 358 -14.34 -15.88 8.58
C GLU A 358 -14.03 -16.33 7.15
N GLY A 359 -14.15 -17.65 6.89
CA GLY A 359 -14.08 -18.25 5.56
C GLY A 359 -12.71 -18.28 4.88
N ILE A 360 -11.64 -17.85 5.59
CA ILE A 360 -10.29 -17.72 5.03
C ILE A 360 -9.19 -18.26 5.94
N THR A 361 -9.57 -18.78 7.10
CA THR A 361 -8.63 -19.32 8.10
C THR A 361 -8.41 -20.80 7.88
N GLU A 362 -7.17 -21.22 7.88
CA GLU A 362 -6.72 -22.61 7.87
C GLU A 362 -5.96 -22.89 9.17
N LEU A 363 -6.32 -23.93 9.88
CA LEU A 363 -5.58 -24.42 11.03
C LEU A 363 -4.56 -25.47 10.58
N LEU A 364 -3.29 -25.19 10.82
CA LEU A 364 -2.17 -26.03 10.41
C LEU A 364 -1.73 -26.87 11.60
N HIS A 365 -2.19 -28.14 11.60
CA HIS A 365 -1.90 -29.10 12.66
C HIS A 365 -0.55 -29.79 12.46
N HIS A 366 0.21 -29.92 13.54
CA HIS A 366 1.45 -30.70 13.58
C HIS A 366 1.57 -31.43 14.91
N GLU A 367 2.03 -32.68 14.90
CA GLU A 367 2.09 -33.53 16.09
C GLU A 367 2.91 -32.96 17.25
N GLN A 368 3.89 -32.13 16.96
CA GLN A 368 4.76 -31.51 17.96
C GLN A 368 4.19 -30.18 18.51
N LEU A 369 3.10 -29.66 17.96
CA LEU A 369 2.51 -28.39 18.38
C LEU A 369 1.27 -28.65 19.25
N PRO A 370 1.22 -28.10 20.47
CA PRO A 370 0.04 -28.20 21.33
C PRO A 370 -1.14 -27.39 20.81
N VAL A 371 -0.86 -26.35 20.01
CA VAL A 371 -1.86 -25.48 19.34
C VAL A 371 -1.48 -25.39 17.87
N PRO A 372 -2.44 -25.53 16.93
CA PRO A 372 -2.15 -25.38 15.51
C PRO A 372 -1.66 -23.97 15.16
N LEU A 373 -0.84 -23.88 14.12
CA LEU A 373 -0.53 -22.58 13.54
C LEU A 373 -1.73 -22.09 12.73
N ILE A 374 -1.95 -20.79 12.72
CA ILE A 374 -3.09 -20.18 12.04
C ILE A 374 -2.60 -19.53 10.76
N LYS A 375 -3.22 -19.88 9.64
CA LYS A 375 -2.96 -19.27 8.35
C LYS A 375 -4.21 -18.56 7.84
N CYS A 376 -4.09 -17.27 7.56
CA CYS A 376 -5.12 -16.46 6.92
C CYS A 376 -4.57 -15.91 5.61
N HIS A 377 -4.94 -16.48 4.47
CA HIS A 377 -4.38 -16.15 3.17
C HIS A 377 -2.84 -16.26 3.13
N ASN A 378 -2.14 -15.12 3.14
CA ASN A 378 -0.67 -15.01 3.16
C ASN A 378 -0.13 -14.52 4.51
N VAL A 379 -0.95 -14.53 5.55
CA VAL A 379 -0.53 -14.25 6.92
C VAL A 379 -0.45 -15.58 7.67
N ILE A 380 0.66 -15.81 8.36
CA ILE A 380 0.87 -16.93 9.27
C ILE A 380 1.06 -16.33 10.66
N ILE A 381 0.27 -16.82 11.60
CA ILE A 381 0.33 -16.37 13.00
C ILE A 381 1.13 -17.41 13.78
N LEU A 382 2.20 -16.94 14.41
CA LEU A 382 3.03 -17.69 15.32
C LEU A 382 2.75 -17.22 16.75
N SER A 383 2.38 -18.13 17.64
CA SER A 383 2.03 -17.83 19.03
C SER A 383 3.21 -17.95 20.00
N ALA A 384 4.43 -17.96 19.48
CA ALA A 384 5.64 -18.15 20.28
C ALA A 384 5.87 -16.97 21.24
N THR A 385 6.15 -17.28 22.50
CA THR A 385 6.48 -16.29 23.55
C THR A 385 7.99 -16.19 23.80
N ASN A 386 8.77 -17.15 23.31
CA ASN A 386 10.22 -17.20 23.42
C ASN A 386 10.86 -17.81 22.18
N VAL A 387 12.20 -17.69 22.08
CA VAL A 387 12.94 -18.16 20.88
C VAL A 387 12.85 -19.67 20.68
N ALA A 388 12.82 -20.47 21.76
CA ALA A 388 12.74 -21.93 21.64
C ALA A 388 11.38 -22.38 21.08
N GLU A 389 10.29 -21.75 21.52
CA GLU A 389 8.96 -21.99 20.94
C GLU A 389 8.89 -21.52 19.48
N LEU A 390 9.49 -20.36 19.16
CA LEU A 390 9.57 -19.89 17.78
C LEU A 390 10.33 -20.88 16.90
N ASP A 391 11.43 -21.43 17.42
CA ASP A 391 12.23 -22.44 16.71
C ASP A 391 11.41 -23.69 16.40
N LEU A 392 10.69 -24.20 17.39
CA LEU A 392 9.81 -25.35 17.21
C LEU A 392 8.68 -25.06 16.19
N GLN A 393 8.00 -23.93 16.33
CA GLN A 393 6.92 -23.55 15.41
C GLN A 393 7.43 -23.34 13.99
N TRP A 394 8.64 -22.80 13.84
CA TRP A 394 9.27 -22.61 12.54
C TRP A 394 9.62 -23.94 11.88
N ASP A 395 10.21 -24.87 12.62
CA ASP A 395 10.59 -26.19 12.09
C ASP A 395 9.33 -26.97 11.68
N CYS A 396 8.27 -26.96 12.49
CA CYS A 396 6.97 -27.54 12.11
C CYS A 396 6.35 -26.87 10.87
N LEU A 397 6.49 -25.53 10.73
CA LEU A 397 6.03 -24.81 9.55
C LEU A 397 6.78 -25.22 8.28
N LEU A 398 8.09 -25.46 8.37
CA LEU A 398 8.89 -25.98 7.25
C LEU A 398 8.49 -27.41 6.87
N ASP A 399 8.23 -28.28 7.85
CA ASP A 399 7.77 -29.64 7.60
C ASP A 399 6.40 -29.67 6.91
N LEU A 400 5.46 -28.85 7.38
CA LEU A 400 4.16 -28.65 6.75
C LEU A 400 4.30 -28.03 5.34
N SER A 401 5.27 -27.16 5.15
CA SER A 401 5.52 -26.53 3.84
C SER A 401 6.04 -27.51 2.81
N SER A 402 6.84 -28.48 3.24
CA SER A 402 7.36 -29.54 2.37
C SER A 402 6.25 -30.44 1.81
N SER A 403 5.15 -30.61 2.56
CA SER A 403 4.00 -31.44 2.15
C SER A 403 2.91 -30.63 1.40
N ASN A 404 2.70 -29.36 1.74
CA ASN A 404 1.55 -28.57 1.28
C ASN A 404 1.91 -27.32 0.46
N GLY A 405 3.22 -27.06 0.23
CA GLY A 405 3.68 -25.89 -0.55
C GLY A 405 3.34 -24.53 0.09
N LEU A 406 3.24 -24.47 1.43
CA LEU A 406 2.89 -23.26 2.17
C LEU A 406 3.93 -22.15 2.02
N LEU A 407 5.20 -22.52 2.06
CA LEU A 407 6.34 -21.63 1.83
C LEU A 407 7.13 -22.13 0.62
N VAL A 408 7.50 -21.21 -0.25
CA VAL A 408 8.40 -21.53 -1.37
C VAL A 408 9.83 -21.40 -0.86
N LEU A 409 10.54 -22.50 -0.75
CA LEU A 409 11.95 -22.49 -0.38
C LEU A 409 12.79 -22.00 -1.55
N MET A 410 13.61 -21.00 -1.32
CA MET A 410 14.53 -20.40 -2.29
C MET A 410 15.97 -20.68 -1.87
N GLU A 411 16.92 -20.52 -2.79
CA GLU A 411 18.32 -20.58 -2.41
C GLU A 411 18.65 -19.45 -1.43
N PRO A 412 19.32 -19.75 -0.31
CA PRO A 412 19.73 -18.78 0.68
C PRO A 412 20.57 -17.67 0.07
N LEU A 413 20.40 -16.45 0.55
CA LEU A 413 21.29 -15.36 0.20
C LEU A 413 22.68 -15.59 0.78
N GLN A 414 23.68 -15.50 -0.08
CA GLN A 414 25.07 -15.52 0.36
C GLN A 414 25.40 -14.19 1.06
N SER A 415 26.12 -14.26 2.15
CA SER A 415 26.50 -13.09 2.94
C SER A 415 27.99 -13.11 3.24
N LYS A 416 28.65 -11.97 3.13
CA LYS A 416 30.03 -11.77 3.57
C LYS A 416 30.14 -10.52 4.40
N ARG A 417 30.84 -10.61 5.55
CA ARG A 417 31.06 -9.48 6.46
C ARG A 417 32.53 -9.19 6.56
N LEU A 418 32.87 -7.92 6.43
CA LEU A 418 34.23 -7.42 6.62
C LEU A 418 34.25 -6.39 7.74
N CYS A 419 35.21 -6.46 8.63
CA CYS A 419 35.42 -5.40 9.61
C CYS A 419 36.69 -4.59 9.28
N THR A 420 36.65 -3.30 9.58
CA THR A 420 37.74 -2.37 9.41
C THR A 420 37.72 -1.31 10.49
N ASN A 421 38.88 -0.74 10.81
CA ASN A 421 39.03 0.39 11.73
C ASN A 421 38.88 1.76 11.04
N THR A 422 38.57 1.79 9.74
CA THR A 422 38.32 3.02 8.98
C THR A 422 37.18 3.82 9.57
N SER A 423 37.28 5.15 9.56
CA SER A 423 36.20 6.02 10.04
C SER A 423 34.99 5.98 9.11
N ASP A 424 33.79 6.30 9.67
CA ASP A 424 32.52 6.31 8.88
C ASP A 424 32.61 7.34 7.75
N VAL A 425 33.28 8.46 7.96
CA VAL A 425 33.45 9.54 6.98
C VAL A 425 34.29 9.08 5.79
N GLU A 426 35.40 8.38 6.06
CA GLU A 426 36.29 7.84 5.03
C GLU A 426 35.64 6.71 4.24
N ALA A 427 34.82 5.89 4.89
CA ALA A 427 34.13 4.76 4.26
C ALA A 427 32.89 5.19 3.45
N ALA A 428 32.25 6.30 3.78
CA ALA A 428 30.96 6.70 3.20
C ALA A 428 31.00 6.86 1.68
N GLN A 429 31.98 7.56 1.13
CA GLN A 429 32.07 7.81 -0.31
C GLN A 429 32.42 6.54 -1.10
N PRO A 430 33.42 5.72 -0.71
CA PRO A 430 33.68 4.43 -1.33
C PRO A 430 32.48 3.49 -1.32
N LEU A 431 31.76 3.38 -0.19
CA LEU A 431 30.57 2.53 -0.08
C LEU A 431 29.45 3.02 -0.97
N SER A 432 29.19 4.32 -1.02
CA SER A 432 28.16 4.89 -1.91
C SER A 432 28.44 4.60 -3.39
N LYS A 433 29.71 4.71 -3.82
CA LYS A 433 30.11 4.36 -5.19
C LYS A 433 29.94 2.86 -5.45
N LEU A 434 30.28 2.03 -4.47
CA LEU A 434 30.15 0.58 -4.57
C LEU A 434 28.70 0.13 -4.73
N CYS A 435 27.77 0.75 -3.99
CA CYS A 435 26.33 0.50 -4.15
C CYS A 435 25.83 0.80 -5.57
N LEU A 436 26.39 1.80 -6.23
CA LEU A 436 26.05 2.13 -7.62
C LEU A 436 26.67 1.15 -8.64
N GLU A 437 27.85 0.62 -8.37
CA GLU A 437 28.55 -0.36 -9.22
C GLU A 437 27.95 -1.77 -9.10
N PHE A 438 27.40 -2.10 -7.92
CA PHE A 438 26.82 -3.40 -7.60
C PHE A 438 25.38 -3.26 -7.14
N PRO A 439 24.45 -2.80 -8.00
CA PRO A 439 23.04 -2.56 -7.63
C PRO A 439 22.26 -3.86 -7.35
N ASP A 440 22.85 -5.01 -7.70
CA ASP A 440 22.33 -6.36 -7.46
C ASP A 440 22.72 -6.92 -6.08
N LEU A 441 23.57 -6.21 -5.31
CA LEU A 441 23.97 -6.59 -3.96
C LEU A 441 23.38 -5.62 -2.92
N TYR A 442 23.03 -6.15 -1.76
CA TYR A 442 22.88 -5.33 -0.56
C TYR A 442 24.27 -5.07 0.01
N ILE A 443 24.61 -3.79 0.19
CA ILE A 443 25.86 -3.35 0.81
C ILE A 443 25.49 -2.39 1.94
N GLY A 444 25.73 -2.82 3.17
CA GLY A 444 25.42 -2.04 4.35
C GLY A 444 26.62 -1.94 5.29
N ALA A 445 26.68 -0.89 6.11
CA ALA A 445 27.72 -0.71 7.10
C ALA A 445 27.14 -0.27 8.44
N TYR A 446 27.66 -0.81 9.53
CA TYR A 446 27.24 -0.45 10.90
C TYR A 446 28.38 -0.67 11.90
N ARG A 447 28.24 -0.08 13.09
CA ARG A 447 29.11 -0.34 14.26
C ARG A 447 28.30 -0.96 15.39
N ALA A 448 28.82 -2.01 15.99
CA ALA A 448 28.19 -2.62 17.16
C ALA A 448 28.33 -1.75 18.43
N SER A 449 29.36 -0.88 18.49
CA SER A 449 29.56 0.08 19.56
C SER A 449 30.21 1.36 19.01
N ARG A 450 30.10 2.49 19.75
CA ARG A 450 30.57 3.81 19.31
C ARG A 450 32.06 3.82 18.88
N ASN A 451 32.89 3.01 19.53
CA ASN A 451 34.35 2.92 19.26
C ASN A 451 34.73 1.55 18.64
N GLY A 452 33.76 0.73 18.25
CA GLY A 452 33.99 -0.56 17.63
C GLY A 452 34.42 -0.44 16.17
N PRO A 453 34.91 -1.54 15.56
CA PRO A 453 35.21 -1.56 14.14
C PRO A 453 33.95 -1.34 13.30
N LEU A 454 34.13 -0.76 12.12
CA LEU A 454 33.06 -0.66 11.11
C LEU A 454 32.89 -2.05 10.49
N ILE A 455 31.66 -2.58 10.58
CA ILE A 455 31.28 -3.85 9.97
C ILE A 455 30.57 -3.54 8.66
N ILE A 456 31.08 -4.06 7.56
CA ILE A 456 30.51 -3.90 6.22
C ILE A 456 29.97 -5.25 5.79
N THR A 457 28.68 -5.29 5.46
CA THR A 457 27.98 -6.50 5.05
C THR A 457 27.67 -6.45 3.57
N PHE A 458 28.01 -7.50 2.85
CA PHE A 458 27.63 -7.76 1.47
C PHE A 458 26.68 -8.93 1.44
N GLN A 459 25.56 -8.81 0.72
CA GLN A 459 24.58 -9.87 0.62
C GLN A 459 23.97 -9.93 -0.78
N GLY A 460 23.86 -11.13 -1.34
CA GLY A 460 23.32 -11.36 -2.67
C GLY A 460 23.20 -12.84 -3.01
N LYS A 461 22.75 -13.14 -4.22
CA LYS A 461 22.61 -14.52 -4.71
C LYS A 461 23.92 -15.09 -5.29
N ASP A 462 24.76 -14.24 -5.85
CA ASP A 462 25.97 -14.64 -6.56
C ASP A 462 27.22 -14.38 -5.72
N GLN A 463 27.87 -15.44 -5.28
CA GLN A 463 29.10 -15.36 -4.49
C GLN A 463 30.25 -14.69 -5.29
N GLY A 464 30.29 -14.86 -6.62
CA GLY A 464 31.29 -14.20 -7.45
C GLY A 464 31.11 -12.69 -7.48
N ARG A 465 29.86 -12.20 -7.48
CA ARG A 465 29.56 -10.77 -7.39
C ARG A 465 29.93 -10.20 -6.02
N ILE A 466 29.67 -10.95 -4.94
CA ILE A 466 30.10 -10.56 -3.60
C ILE A 466 31.64 -10.49 -3.52
N ALA A 467 32.35 -11.46 -4.07
CA ALA A 467 33.82 -11.45 -4.12
C ALA A 467 34.34 -10.25 -4.92
N ALA A 468 33.74 -9.95 -6.08
CA ALA A 468 34.11 -8.79 -6.89
C ALA A 468 33.88 -7.46 -6.14
N ALA A 469 32.73 -7.32 -5.43
CA ALA A 469 32.42 -6.12 -4.66
C ALA A 469 33.37 -5.94 -3.47
N THR A 470 33.74 -7.04 -2.78
CA THR A 470 34.71 -6.98 -1.67
C THR A 470 36.11 -6.63 -2.16
N ALA A 471 36.54 -7.12 -3.32
CA ALA A 471 37.81 -6.74 -3.95
C ALA A 471 37.84 -5.25 -4.33
N ALA A 472 36.76 -4.76 -4.96
CA ALA A 472 36.61 -3.36 -5.34
C ALA A 472 36.60 -2.42 -4.10
N LEU A 473 36.02 -2.87 -2.97
CA LEU A 473 36.09 -2.12 -1.72
C LEU A 473 37.54 -2.00 -1.23
N SER A 474 38.29 -3.11 -1.27
CA SER A 474 39.70 -3.15 -0.82
C SER A 474 40.60 -2.24 -1.64
N GLU A 475 40.32 -2.11 -2.96
CA GLU A 475 41.04 -1.19 -3.85
C GLU A 475 40.72 0.29 -3.54
N LYS A 476 39.48 0.60 -3.18
CA LYS A 476 39.02 1.97 -2.92
C LYS A 476 39.39 2.50 -1.52
N LEU A 477 39.54 1.60 -0.55
CA LEU A 477 39.95 1.92 0.82
C LEU A 477 41.42 1.52 1.01
N HIS A 478 42.35 2.33 0.52
CA HIS A 478 43.76 2.08 0.51
C HIS A 478 44.45 1.91 1.91
N THR A 479 43.71 2.13 2.99
CA THR A 479 44.28 2.20 4.37
C THR A 479 43.76 1.12 5.31
N GLY A 480 42.87 0.23 4.87
CA GLY A 480 42.21 -0.71 5.80
C GLY A 480 42.65 -2.15 5.64
N GLN A 481 43.26 -2.72 6.67
CA GLN A 481 43.26 -4.17 6.83
C GLN A 481 41.79 -4.59 7.10
N PHE A 482 41.22 -5.40 6.20
CA PHE A 482 39.93 -6.00 6.41
C PHE A 482 40.09 -7.36 7.06
N CYS A 483 39.34 -7.62 8.11
CA CYS A 483 39.20 -8.95 8.69
C CYS A 483 37.82 -9.48 8.35
N GLU A 484 37.73 -10.72 7.89
CA GLU A 484 36.44 -11.39 7.71
C GLU A 484 35.86 -11.72 9.08
N VAL A 485 34.53 -11.48 9.24
CA VAL A 485 33.82 -11.75 10.48
C VAL A 485 32.65 -12.67 10.13
N ASP A 486 32.52 -13.77 10.87
CA ASP A 486 31.47 -14.77 10.74
C ASP A 486 30.07 -14.23 11.06
#